data_cd94ff8a0261df3a8899f7172589f286
#
_entry.id   cd94ff8a0261df3a8899f7172589f286
#
_cell.length_a   1.000
_cell.length_b   1.000
_cell.length_c   1.000
_cell.angle_alpha   90.00
_cell.angle_beta   90.00
_cell.angle_gamma   90.00
#
_symmetry.space_group_name_H-M   'P 1'
#
loop_
_entity.id
_entity.type
_entity.pdbx_description
1 polymer ?
#
loop_
_entity_poly.entity_id
_entity_poly.type
_entity_poly.pdbx_seq_one_letter_code
_entity_poly.pdbx_strand_id
1 'polypeptide(L)'
;ALVRGMVEALNIPVTAKMRLGWDDDNITAPDLARALADAGCTTIFIHGRTRAQGFEGTVKLDGIRRVVEAVPDLPVVGNGDVTSAEAASHMFDATGCAGVSIGRGAFYNPWIFKHTRHYIETGELLTEPTFDERIRVLRRHYELMVEVFGEDRGSVMFRKVAPWYAKRFGPAKPFNKAIVQISTPDEFEKVLSD
;
A
#
# COMPACT_ATOMS: atom_id res chain seq x y z
N ALA A 1 -10.11 -9.29 25.13
CA ALA A 1 -11.00 -10.47 24.99
C ALA A 1 -11.02 -11.00 23.56
N LEU A 2 -11.53 -10.25 22.54
CA LEU A 2 -11.72 -10.74 21.17
C LEU A 2 -10.43 -11.31 20.54
N VAL A 3 -9.36 -10.50 20.47
CA VAL A 3 -8.09 -10.91 19.82
C VAL A 3 -7.45 -12.11 20.54
N ARG A 4 -7.50 -12.15 21.87
CA ARG A 4 -7.01 -13.31 22.64
C ARG A 4 -7.77 -14.58 22.28
N GLY A 5 -9.11 -14.53 22.20
CA GLY A 5 -9.91 -15.67 21.76
C GLY A 5 -9.57 -16.12 20.32
N MET A 6 -9.24 -15.19 19.42
CA MET A 6 -8.75 -15.54 18.07
C MET A 6 -7.40 -16.25 18.11
N VAL A 7 -6.45 -15.75 18.92
CA VAL A 7 -5.11 -16.34 19.07
C VAL A 7 -5.22 -17.76 19.66
N GLU A 8 -6.08 -17.96 20.65
CA GLU A 8 -6.29 -19.26 21.28
C GLU A 8 -7.00 -20.28 20.38
N ALA A 9 -7.86 -19.80 19.46
CA ALA A 9 -8.64 -20.65 18.56
C ALA A 9 -7.95 -21.02 17.25
N LEU A 10 -6.90 -20.28 16.85
CA LEU A 10 -6.27 -20.40 15.54
C LEU A 10 -4.83 -20.93 15.63
N ASN A 11 -4.46 -21.82 14.71
CA ASN A 11 -3.08 -22.34 14.55
C ASN A 11 -2.24 -21.52 13.56
N ILE A 12 -2.68 -20.29 13.25
CA ILE A 12 -1.97 -19.37 12.35
C ILE A 12 -1.68 -18.06 13.09
N PRO A 13 -0.65 -17.29 12.67
CA PRO A 13 -0.36 -16.00 13.27
C PRO A 13 -1.55 -15.03 13.17
N VAL A 14 -1.86 -14.36 14.27
CA VAL A 14 -2.85 -13.27 14.30
C VAL A 14 -2.13 -11.95 14.28
N THR A 15 -2.44 -11.09 13.32
CA THR A 15 -1.89 -9.74 13.18
C THR A 15 -2.98 -8.70 13.33
N ALA A 16 -2.62 -7.49 13.72
CA ALA A 16 -3.57 -6.38 13.87
C ALA A 16 -3.17 -5.21 12.98
N LYS A 17 -4.17 -4.57 12.34
CA LYS A 17 -3.97 -3.31 11.62
C LYS A 17 -4.79 -2.21 12.29
N MET A 18 -4.14 -1.06 12.59
CA MET A 18 -4.79 0.02 13.31
C MET A 18 -4.33 1.41 12.82
N ARG A 19 -5.00 2.45 13.30
CA ARG A 19 -4.62 3.86 13.18
C ARG A 19 -4.16 4.39 14.53
N LEU A 20 -3.61 5.64 14.56
CA LEU A 20 -3.09 6.26 15.78
C LEU A 20 -4.13 6.46 16.88
N GLY A 21 -5.38 6.65 16.50
CA GLY A 21 -6.50 6.92 17.39
C GLY A 21 -7.69 7.49 16.61
N TRP A 22 -8.67 8.04 17.32
CA TRP A 22 -9.82 8.65 16.71
C TRP A 22 -9.47 10.02 16.09
N ASP A 23 -8.88 10.91 16.87
CA ASP A 23 -8.38 12.23 16.51
C ASP A 23 -7.08 12.53 17.28
N ASP A 24 -6.60 13.76 17.22
CA ASP A 24 -5.33 14.16 17.84
C ASP A 24 -5.39 14.23 19.36
N ASP A 25 -6.57 14.44 19.93
CA ASP A 25 -6.79 14.45 21.38
C ASP A 25 -7.00 13.03 21.93
N ASN A 26 -7.30 12.08 21.06
CA ASN A 26 -7.62 10.68 21.40
C ASN A 26 -6.66 9.69 20.67
N ILE A 27 -5.36 9.80 20.98
CA ILE A 27 -4.34 8.87 20.50
C ILE A 27 -4.27 7.67 21.44
N THR A 28 -4.67 6.50 20.94
CA THR A 28 -4.76 5.26 21.72
C THR A 28 -3.80 4.17 21.25
N ALA A 29 -3.10 4.39 20.14
CA ALA A 29 -2.31 3.35 19.48
C ALA A 29 -1.22 2.71 20.34
N PRO A 30 -0.40 3.43 21.15
CA PRO A 30 0.62 2.80 21.98
C PRO A 30 0.03 1.85 23.04
N ASP A 31 -1.06 2.24 23.71
CA ASP A 31 -1.70 1.40 24.73
C ASP A 31 -2.42 0.19 24.11
N LEU A 32 -3.07 0.43 22.97
CA LEU A 32 -3.70 -0.67 22.21
C LEU A 32 -2.62 -1.64 21.70
N ALA A 33 -1.44 -1.18 21.29
CA ALA A 33 -0.34 -2.04 20.87
C ALA A 33 0.11 -2.97 21.98
N ARG A 34 0.31 -2.46 23.21
CA ARG A 34 0.62 -3.28 24.40
C ARG A 34 -0.45 -4.34 24.66
N ALA A 35 -1.72 -3.94 24.65
CA ALA A 35 -2.83 -4.86 24.86
C ALA A 35 -2.93 -5.95 23.77
N LEU A 36 -2.55 -5.63 22.51
CA LEU A 36 -2.51 -6.59 21.41
C LEU A 36 -1.33 -7.56 21.55
N ALA A 37 -0.15 -7.07 21.95
CA ALA A 37 1.01 -7.89 22.27
C ALA A 37 0.68 -8.88 23.41
N ASP A 38 0.11 -8.41 24.51
CA ASP A 38 -0.34 -9.24 25.65
C ASP A 38 -1.43 -10.25 25.27
N ALA A 39 -2.20 -9.97 24.23
CA ALA A 39 -3.20 -10.87 23.69
C ALA A 39 -2.62 -11.95 22.75
N GLY A 40 -1.32 -11.87 22.39
CA GLY A 40 -0.62 -12.82 21.55
C GLY A 40 -0.62 -12.48 20.06
N CYS A 41 -0.86 -11.22 19.66
CA CYS A 41 -0.61 -10.77 18.31
C CYS A 41 0.86 -10.94 17.96
N THR A 42 1.15 -11.32 16.70
CA THR A 42 2.51 -11.56 16.23
C THR A 42 3.09 -10.37 15.43
N THR A 43 2.25 -9.45 14.98
CA THR A 43 2.66 -8.26 14.22
C THR A 43 1.58 -7.18 14.28
N ILE A 44 2.00 -5.93 14.37
CA ILE A 44 1.11 -4.76 14.29
C ILE A 44 1.41 -3.96 13.04
N PHE A 45 0.37 -3.65 12.25
CA PHE A 45 0.42 -2.69 11.14
C PHE A 45 -0.17 -1.37 11.62
N ILE A 46 0.64 -0.31 11.65
CA ILE A 46 0.21 1.01 12.12
C ILE A 46 0.18 2.04 11.00
N HIS A 47 -1.00 2.61 10.73
CA HIS A 47 -1.13 3.76 9.84
C HIS A 47 -0.95 5.04 10.65
N GLY A 48 0.07 5.84 10.31
CA GLY A 48 0.44 7.08 11.01
C GLY A 48 -0.55 8.25 10.85
N ARG A 49 -1.84 7.96 10.79
CA ARG A 49 -2.95 8.93 10.76
C ARG A 49 -4.04 8.52 11.74
N THR A 50 -4.77 9.51 12.24
CA THR A 50 -5.98 9.27 13.03
C THR A 50 -7.18 8.91 12.14
N ARG A 51 -8.28 8.47 12.74
CA ARG A 51 -9.51 8.18 12.00
C ARG A 51 -10.12 9.46 11.42
N ALA A 52 -10.15 10.54 12.20
CA ALA A 52 -10.69 11.83 11.79
C ALA A 52 -9.88 12.47 10.66
N GLN A 53 -8.55 12.33 10.69
CA GLN A 53 -7.66 12.82 9.62
C GLN A 53 -7.93 12.15 8.25
N GLY A 54 -8.46 10.94 8.21
CA GLY A 54 -8.74 10.25 6.97
C GLY A 54 -7.48 9.99 6.14
N PHE A 55 -7.33 10.73 5.03
CA PHE A 55 -6.15 10.74 4.15
C PHE A 55 -5.57 12.15 3.94
N GLU A 56 -6.06 13.12 4.69
CA GLU A 56 -5.62 14.51 4.60
C GLU A 56 -4.28 14.72 5.33
N GLY A 57 -3.61 15.83 4.97
CA GLY A 57 -2.31 16.18 5.55
C GLY A 57 -1.25 15.10 5.32
N THR A 58 -0.27 15.03 6.22
CA THR A 58 0.85 14.09 6.17
C THR A 58 0.76 13.00 7.23
N VAL A 59 1.43 11.87 6.98
CA VAL A 59 1.60 10.80 7.97
C VAL A 59 2.42 11.30 9.17
N LYS A 60 2.03 10.93 10.39
CA LYS A 60 2.72 11.26 11.63
C LYS A 60 3.71 10.15 11.98
N LEU A 61 4.96 10.28 11.53
CA LEU A 61 6.00 9.29 11.79
C LEU A 61 6.30 9.14 13.28
N ASP A 62 6.24 10.24 14.05
CA ASP A 62 6.37 10.19 15.51
C ASP A 62 5.31 9.28 16.17
N GLY A 63 4.08 9.31 15.66
CA GLY A 63 3.03 8.41 16.14
C GLY A 63 3.32 6.93 15.87
N ILE A 64 3.95 6.61 14.73
CA ILE A 64 4.41 5.24 14.43
C ILE A 64 5.54 4.87 15.38
N ARG A 65 6.55 5.74 15.56
CA ARG A 65 7.69 5.51 16.47
C ARG A 65 7.23 5.20 17.89
N ARG A 66 6.27 5.96 18.43
CA ARG A 66 5.72 5.70 19.78
C ARG A 66 5.09 4.31 19.90
N VAL A 67 4.51 3.79 18.82
CA VAL A 67 3.99 2.40 18.81
C VAL A 67 5.14 1.41 18.81
N VAL A 68 6.21 1.62 18.03
CA VAL A 68 7.42 0.77 18.04
C VAL A 68 8.03 0.73 19.45
N GLU A 69 8.21 1.89 20.08
CA GLU A 69 8.76 2.01 21.43
C GLU A 69 7.87 1.34 22.50
N ALA A 70 6.57 1.31 22.28
CA ALA A 70 5.61 0.71 23.21
C ALA A 70 5.65 -0.83 23.24
N VAL A 71 6.13 -1.47 22.16
CA VAL A 71 6.17 -2.94 21.98
C VAL A 71 7.49 -3.38 21.34
N PRO A 72 8.65 -3.19 22.02
CA PRO A 72 9.97 -3.38 21.43
C PRO A 72 10.25 -4.82 20.95
N ASP A 73 9.57 -5.80 21.55
CA ASP A 73 9.73 -7.21 21.21
C ASP A 73 8.75 -7.69 20.12
N LEU A 74 7.85 -6.82 19.64
CA LEU A 74 6.86 -7.16 18.64
C LEU A 74 7.15 -6.44 17.32
N PRO A 75 7.22 -7.14 16.17
CA PRO A 75 7.38 -6.49 14.89
C PRO A 75 6.25 -5.49 14.60
N VAL A 76 6.61 -4.23 14.33
CA VAL A 76 5.69 -3.18 13.92
C VAL A 76 5.95 -2.82 12.46
N VAL A 77 4.91 -2.81 11.64
CA VAL A 77 4.96 -2.44 10.23
C VAL A 77 4.33 -1.05 10.05
N GLY A 78 5.16 -0.06 9.68
CA GLY A 78 4.74 1.31 9.43
C GLY A 78 3.97 1.44 8.11
N ASN A 79 2.97 2.33 8.08
CA ASN A 79 2.15 2.60 6.89
C ASN A 79 1.79 4.08 6.80
N GLY A 80 1.76 4.60 5.58
CA GLY A 80 1.31 5.94 5.22
C GLY A 80 2.31 6.69 4.34
N ASP A 81 1.80 7.31 3.27
CA ASP A 81 2.51 8.20 2.34
C ASP A 81 3.80 7.65 1.70
N VAL A 82 3.99 6.34 1.68
CA VAL A 82 5.12 5.70 1.01
C VAL A 82 4.83 5.62 -0.49
N THR A 83 5.44 6.54 -1.25
CA THR A 83 5.26 6.67 -2.70
C THR A 83 6.57 6.57 -3.48
N SER A 84 7.71 6.46 -2.79
CA SER A 84 9.04 6.25 -3.37
C SER A 84 9.91 5.35 -2.47
N ALA A 85 11.06 4.93 -2.98
CA ALA A 85 12.03 4.14 -2.23
C ALA A 85 12.61 4.94 -1.05
N GLU A 86 12.92 6.21 -1.27
CA GLU A 86 13.45 7.12 -0.24
C GLU A 86 12.42 7.35 0.88
N ALA A 87 11.12 7.48 0.53
CA ALA A 87 10.06 7.62 1.53
C ALA A 87 9.92 6.36 2.40
N ALA A 88 10.15 5.18 1.82
CA ALA A 88 10.19 3.93 2.58
C ALA A 88 11.41 3.88 3.52
N SER A 89 12.61 4.22 3.03
CA SER A 89 13.83 4.30 3.85
C SER A 89 13.64 5.29 5.00
N HIS A 90 13.15 6.49 4.69
CA HIS A 90 12.87 7.50 5.72
C HIS A 90 11.90 7.01 6.80
N MET A 91 10.89 6.20 6.43
CA MET A 91 9.99 5.62 7.44
C MET A 91 10.72 4.66 8.37
N PHE A 92 11.63 3.80 7.86
CA PHE A 92 12.46 2.95 8.71
C PHE A 92 13.33 3.78 9.66
N ASP A 93 14.05 4.76 9.13
CA ASP A 93 15.01 5.58 9.88
C ASP A 93 14.31 6.42 10.96
N ALA A 94 13.18 7.02 10.63
CA ALA A 94 12.45 7.91 11.53
C ALA A 94 11.64 7.18 12.61
N THR A 95 11.27 5.92 12.38
CA THR A 95 10.34 5.21 13.28
C THR A 95 10.91 3.97 13.93
N GLY A 96 11.97 3.38 13.38
CA GLY A 96 12.51 2.09 13.82
C GLY A 96 11.58 0.89 13.57
N CYS A 97 10.59 1.03 12.69
CA CYS A 97 9.66 -0.06 12.38
C CYS A 97 10.38 -1.23 11.69
N ALA A 98 9.91 -2.46 11.92
CA ALA A 98 10.49 -3.68 11.35
C ALA A 98 10.13 -3.92 9.87
N GLY A 99 9.14 -3.20 9.35
CA GLY A 99 8.68 -3.31 7.98
C GLY A 99 7.88 -2.08 7.54
N VAL A 100 7.71 -1.91 6.24
CA VAL A 100 6.91 -0.83 5.65
C VAL A 100 5.83 -1.41 4.76
N SER A 101 4.58 -1.03 5.03
CA SER A 101 3.42 -1.39 4.22
C SER A 101 3.10 -0.29 3.22
N ILE A 102 3.14 -0.62 1.93
CA ILE A 102 2.91 0.30 0.84
C ILE A 102 1.49 0.10 0.31
N GLY A 103 0.68 1.16 0.38
CA GLY A 103 -0.70 1.16 -0.13
C GLY A 103 -0.78 1.77 -1.53
N ARG A 104 -1.35 2.97 -1.62
CA ARG A 104 -1.59 3.70 -2.89
C ARG A 104 -0.34 3.90 -3.75
N GLY A 105 0.85 3.97 -3.14
CA GLY A 105 2.12 4.06 -3.87
C GLY A 105 2.32 2.90 -4.84
N ALA A 106 1.89 1.68 -4.50
CA ALA A 106 1.98 0.50 -5.36
C ALA A 106 1.04 0.55 -6.56
N PHE A 107 -0.11 1.23 -6.44
CA PHE A 107 -1.03 1.40 -7.58
C PHE A 107 -0.44 2.30 -8.67
N TYR A 108 0.31 3.33 -8.27
CA TYR A 108 0.97 4.23 -9.22
C TYR A 108 2.30 3.68 -9.72
N ASN A 109 2.94 2.80 -8.93
CA ASN A 109 4.25 2.26 -9.21
C ASN A 109 4.39 0.84 -8.66
N PRO A 110 4.01 -0.20 -9.40
CA PRO A 110 4.15 -1.58 -8.93
C PRO A 110 5.62 -2.01 -8.73
N TRP A 111 6.58 -1.31 -9.32
CA TRP A 111 8.02 -1.54 -9.11
C TRP A 111 8.54 -0.99 -7.77
N ILE A 112 7.72 -0.23 -7.03
CA ILE A 112 8.13 0.41 -5.77
C ILE A 112 8.75 -0.58 -4.78
N PHE A 113 8.27 -1.82 -4.71
CA PHE A 113 8.83 -2.85 -3.83
C PHE A 113 10.26 -3.22 -4.21
N LYS A 114 10.53 -3.44 -5.52
CA LYS A 114 11.87 -3.72 -6.03
C LYS A 114 12.80 -2.53 -5.82
N HIS A 115 12.33 -1.32 -6.12
CA HIS A 115 13.08 -0.08 -5.96
C HIS A 115 13.41 0.19 -4.49
N THR A 116 12.44 0.01 -3.58
CA THR A 116 12.62 0.17 -2.14
C THR A 116 13.67 -0.82 -1.61
N ARG A 117 13.56 -2.10 -1.96
CA ARG A 117 14.52 -3.11 -1.50
C ARG A 117 15.92 -2.77 -1.96
N HIS A 118 16.12 -2.46 -3.24
CA HIS A 118 17.42 -2.10 -3.78
C HIS A 118 18.00 -0.87 -3.08
N TYR A 119 17.19 0.18 -2.90
CA TYR A 119 17.62 1.41 -2.25
C TYR A 119 18.05 1.19 -0.79
N ILE A 120 17.33 0.37 -0.04
CA ILE A 120 17.69 0.02 1.34
C ILE A 120 19.00 -0.77 1.39
N GLU A 121 19.23 -1.68 0.42
CA GLU A 121 20.43 -2.52 0.36
C GLU A 121 21.67 -1.77 -0.10
N THR A 122 21.52 -0.78 -1.00
CA THR A 122 22.66 -0.15 -1.71
C THR A 122 22.80 1.35 -1.53
N GLY A 123 21.72 2.05 -1.13
CA GLY A 123 21.62 3.50 -1.15
C GLY A 123 21.40 4.10 -2.54
N GLU A 124 21.29 3.28 -3.59
CA GLU A 124 21.17 3.72 -4.98
C GLU A 124 19.74 3.53 -5.52
N LEU A 125 19.29 4.46 -6.35
CA LEU A 125 18.01 4.33 -7.05
C LEU A 125 18.16 3.48 -8.30
N LEU A 126 17.23 2.54 -8.50
CA LEU A 126 17.11 1.81 -9.76
C LEU A 126 16.58 2.73 -10.88
N THR A 127 17.01 2.43 -12.10
CA THR A 127 16.45 3.05 -13.30
C THR A 127 14.95 2.81 -13.38
N GLU A 128 14.20 3.86 -13.72
CA GLU A 128 12.75 3.76 -13.94
C GLU A 128 12.43 2.79 -15.08
N PRO A 129 11.32 2.04 -14.98
CA PRO A 129 10.90 1.14 -16.04
C PRO A 129 10.65 1.88 -17.35
N THR A 130 11.00 1.27 -18.46
CA THR A 130 10.71 1.76 -19.80
C THR A 130 9.21 1.86 -20.06
N PHE A 131 8.82 2.62 -21.09
CA PHE A 131 7.41 2.69 -21.50
C PHE A 131 6.85 1.29 -21.83
N ASP A 132 7.60 0.48 -22.55
CA ASP A 132 7.18 -0.89 -22.95
C ASP A 132 7.00 -1.81 -21.73
N GLU A 133 7.86 -1.68 -20.72
CA GLU A 133 7.69 -2.43 -19.46
C GLU A 133 6.43 -2.00 -18.72
N ARG A 134 6.10 -0.72 -18.72
CA ARG A 134 4.88 -0.19 -18.09
C ARG A 134 3.63 -0.69 -18.80
N ILE A 135 3.61 -0.69 -20.14
CA ILE A 135 2.51 -1.24 -20.94
C ILE A 135 2.36 -2.74 -20.71
N ARG A 136 3.46 -3.48 -20.64
CA ARG A 136 3.45 -4.92 -20.35
C ARG A 136 2.80 -5.24 -19.00
N VAL A 137 3.15 -4.49 -17.95
CA VAL A 137 2.57 -4.68 -16.62
C VAL A 137 1.10 -4.26 -16.59
N LEU A 138 0.73 -3.15 -17.22
CA LEU A 138 -0.67 -2.72 -17.37
C LEU A 138 -1.50 -3.80 -18.07
N ARG A 139 -1.02 -4.35 -19.19
CA ARG A 139 -1.69 -5.43 -19.94
C ARG A 139 -1.84 -6.68 -19.06
N ARG A 140 -0.77 -7.09 -18.36
CA ARG A 140 -0.84 -8.26 -17.47
C ARG A 140 -1.85 -8.07 -16.32
N HIS A 141 -1.93 -6.86 -15.77
CA HIS A 141 -2.94 -6.57 -14.75
C HIS A 141 -4.36 -6.66 -15.30
N TYR A 142 -4.58 -6.14 -16.50
CA TYR A 142 -5.88 -6.26 -17.19
C TYR A 142 -6.27 -7.73 -17.42
N GLU A 143 -5.35 -8.55 -17.97
CA GLU A 143 -5.55 -9.99 -18.18
C GLU A 143 -5.96 -10.69 -16.88
N LEU A 144 -5.25 -10.43 -15.77
CA LEU A 144 -5.58 -10.99 -14.46
C LEU A 144 -6.95 -10.57 -13.96
N MET A 145 -7.36 -9.32 -14.22
CA MET A 145 -8.71 -8.86 -13.88
C MET A 145 -9.77 -9.61 -14.67
N VAL A 146 -9.53 -9.84 -15.96
CA VAL A 146 -10.43 -10.62 -16.81
C VAL A 146 -10.46 -12.10 -16.39
N GLU A 147 -9.31 -12.68 -16.09
CA GLU A 147 -9.20 -14.07 -15.62
C GLU A 147 -10.00 -14.30 -14.33
N VAL A 148 -9.94 -13.37 -13.36
CA VAL A 148 -10.60 -13.52 -12.06
C VAL A 148 -12.08 -13.14 -12.10
N PHE A 149 -12.46 -12.12 -12.85
CA PHE A 149 -13.81 -11.54 -12.80
C PHE A 149 -14.66 -11.77 -14.06
N GLY A 150 -14.09 -12.37 -15.11
CA GLY A 150 -14.68 -12.48 -16.44
C GLY A 150 -14.50 -11.21 -17.27
N GLU A 151 -14.69 -11.33 -18.59
CA GLU A 151 -14.39 -10.26 -19.57
C GLU A 151 -15.15 -8.96 -19.28
N ASP A 152 -16.47 -9.02 -19.17
CA ASP A 152 -17.32 -7.83 -18.97
C ASP A 152 -17.01 -7.13 -17.65
N ARG A 153 -17.04 -7.88 -16.56
CA ARG A 153 -16.83 -7.31 -15.22
C ARG A 153 -15.40 -6.89 -15.00
N GLY A 154 -14.42 -7.68 -15.45
CA GLY A 154 -12.99 -7.40 -15.37
C GLY A 154 -12.65 -6.10 -16.10
N SER A 155 -13.16 -5.93 -17.33
CA SER A 155 -12.97 -4.71 -18.13
C SER A 155 -13.56 -3.48 -17.45
N VAL A 156 -14.77 -3.56 -16.95
CA VAL A 156 -15.43 -2.44 -16.24
C VAL A 156 -14.70 -2.09 -14.93
N MET A 157 -14.24 -3.08 -14.19
CA MET A 157 -13.48 -2.84 -12.95
C MET A 157 -12.12 -2.21 -13.23
N PHE A 158 -11.48 -2.59 -14.34
CA PHE A 158 -10.18 -2.07 -14.73
C PHE A 158 -10.19 -0.56 -15.04
N ARG A 159 -11.32 0.01 -15.44
CA ARG A 159 -11.52 1.47 -15.63
C ARG A 159 -11.07 2.30 -14.41
N LYS A 160 -11.19 1.75 -13.19
CA LYS A 160 -10.78 2.42 -11.96
C LYS A 160 -9.27 2.36 -11.71
N VAL A 161 -8.61 1.38 -12.29
CA VAL A 161 -7.18 1.08 -12.04
C VAL A 161 -6.29 1.68 -13.11
N ALA A 162 -6.70 1.58 -14.37
CA ALA A 162 -5.90 2.00 -15.54
C ALA A 162 -5.42 3.46 -15.47
N PRO A 163 -6.23 4.47 -15.04
CA PRO A 163 -5.78 5.85 -14.93
C PRO A 163 -4.62 6.06 -13.95
N TRP A 164 -4.37 5.14 -13.03
CA TRP A 164 -3.24 5.24 -12.12
C TRP A 164 -1.90 4.98 -12.82
N TYR A 165 -1.89 4.04 -13.77
CA TYR A 165 -0.72 3.81 -14.63
C TYR A 165 -0.38 5.05 -15.47
N ALA A 166 -1.42 5.73 -15.95
CA ALA A 166 -1.30 6.92 -16.80
C ALA A 166 -0.53 8.08 -16.16
N LYS A 167 -0.51 8.17 -14.83
CA LYS A 167 0.25 9.20 -14.11
C LYS A 167 1.77 9.15 -14.40
N ARG A 168 2.25 8.02 -14.93
CA ARG A 168 3.66 7.81 -15.28
C ARG A 168 3.92 7.70 -16.78
N PHE A 169 2.89 7.87 -17.62
CA PHE A 169 3.02 7.79 -19.08
C PHE A 169 3.29 9.15 -19.75
N GLY A 170 3.29 10.25 -18.97
CA GLY A 170 3.34 11.61 -19.52
C GLY A 170 1.94 12.15 -19.83
N PRO A 171 1.76 12.95 -20.92
CA PRO A 171 0.46 13.50 -21.28
C PRO A 171 -0.56 12.40 -21.63
N ALA A 172 -1.36 11.99 -20.67
CA ALA A 172 -2.22 10.82 -20.80
C ALA A 172 -3.73 11.16 -20.89
N LYS A 173 -4.09 12.39 -21.25
CA LYS A 173 -5.51 12.80 -21.37
C LYS A 173 -6.30 11.94 -22.36
N PRO A 174 -5.81 11.67 -23.61
CA PRO A 174 -6.50 10.79 -24.55
C PRO A 174 -6.68 9.39 -24.01
N PHE A 175 -5.62 8.77 -23.50
CA PHE A 175 -5.65 7.45 -22.88
C PHE A 175 -6.69 7.40 -21.74
N ASN A 176 -6.65 8.33 -20.79
CA ASN A 176 -7.58 8.36 -19.66
C ASN A 176 -9.03 8.48 -20.10
N LYS A 177 -9.30 9.28 -21.17
CA LYS A 177 -10.65 9.43 -21.72
C LYS A 177 -11.15 8.13 -22.35
N ALA A 178 -10.29 7.42 -23.06
CA ALA A 178 -10.63 6.17 -23.75
C ALA A 178 -10.75 5.00 -22.77
N ILE A 179 -9.77 4.81 -21.90
CA ILE A 179 -9.67 3.63 -21.03
C ILE A 179 -10.82 3.52 -20.01
N VAL A 180 -11.41 4.63 -19.60
CA VAL A 180 -12.56 4.61 -18.68
C VAL A 180 -13.89 4.24 -19.36
N GLN A 181 -13.88 4.01 -20.68
CA GLN A 181 -15.06 3.62 -21.44
C GLN A 181 -15.04 2.14 -21.86
N ILE A 182 -13.91 1.45 -21.78
CA ILE A 182 -13.79 0.06 -22.23
C ILE A 182 -14.79 -0.86 -21.53
N SER A 183 -15.36 -1.80 -22.26
CA SER A 183 -16.25 -2.84 -21.74
C SER A 183 -15.82 -4.24 -22.13
N THR A 184 -14.90 -4.34 -23.11
CA THR A 184 -14.44 -5.60 -23.68
C THR A 184 -12.91 -5.63 -23.83
N PRO A 185 -12.29 -6.81 -23.95
CA PRO A 185 -10.87 -6.94 -24.25
C PRO A 185 -10.46 -6.27 -25.58
N ASP A 186 -11.28 -6.34 -26.61
CA ASP A 186 -10.99 -5.71 -27.90
C ASP A 186 -10.90 -4.18 -27.80
N GLU A 187 -11.82 -3.58 -27.02
CA GLU A 187 -11.77 -2.14 -26.75
C GLU A 187 -10.51 -1.75 -25.95
N PHE A 188 -10.08 -2.59 -25.02
CA PHE A 188 -8.82 -2.38 -24.29
C PHE A 188 -7.61 -2.38 -25.22
N GLU A 189 -7.48 -3.40 -26.10
CA GLU A 189 -6.38 -3.48 -27.05
C GLU A 189 -6.39 -2.31 -28.03
N LYS A 190 -7.56 -1.87 -28.47
CA LYS A 190 -7.68 -0.69 -29.32
C LYS A 190 -7.13 0.57 -28.65
N VAL A 191 -7.46 0.79 -27.36
CA VAL A 191 -6.95 1.94 -26.60
C VAL A 191 -5.44 1.91 -26.41
N LEU A 192 -4.82 0.73 -26.41
CA LEU A 192 -3.36 0.59 -26.33
C LEU A 192 -2.66 0.77 -27.67
N SER A 193 -3.37 0.66 -28.79
CA SER A 193 -2.81 0.77 -30.13
C SER A 193 -2.87 2.20 -30.71
N ASP A 194 -3.76 3.04 -30.18
CA ASP A 194 -3.94 4.45 -30.53
C ASP A 194 -3.01 5.36 -29.72
#